data_474be24688e4afb32a2a158cb8a36b1a
#
_entry.id   474be24688e4afb32a2a158cb8a36b1a
#
_cell.length_a   1.000
_cell.length_b   1.000
_cell.length_c   1.000
_cell.angle_alpha   90.00
_cell.angle_beta   90.00
_cell.angle_gamma   90.00
#
_symmetry.space_group_name_H-M   'P 1'
#
loop_
_entity.id
_entity.type
_entity.pdbx_description
1 polymer ?
#
loop_
_entity_poly.entity_id
_entity_poly.type
_entity_poly.pdbx_seq_one_letter_code
_entity_poly.pdbx_strand_id
1 'polypeptide(L)'
;MLTEFIRPGDRIEIQAVEQAILGGAANQKAYTSKIYDILDDERLEILMPMDGTKLILLPVDGEYRFCFYTGKGLYQCFIRITDRYKSNNVYLLLCEMTSPIEKYQRREYYRYACTLPLRTRDLMDEELRAAEEHKFRMRIGLPMAKGQIVDISGGGIRFVAPVRYEAGLQIALCFSLNVHGREMPYELVGQILSCRENEVRRGEFEHRVMFTAVENKQREEIIRYIFEEERKSRRRESTARLLDNQE
;
A
#
# COMPACT_ATOMS: atom_id res chain seq x y z
N MET A 1 7.14 -9.90 26.31
CA MET A 1 6.29 -8.76 26.77
C MET A 1 5.72 -8.03 25.57
N LEU A 2 4.44 -7.67 25.63
CA LEU A 2 3.75 -6.96 24.54
C LEU A 2 4.44 -5.62 24.19
N THR A 3 4.95 -4.94 25.20
CA THR A 3 5.70 -3.68 25.09
C THR A 3 7.01 -3.75 24.30
N GLU A 4 7.50 -4.95 23.98
CA GLU A 4 8.65 -5.13 23.07
C GLU A 4 8.29 -4.85 21.61
N PHE A 5 7.02 -5.06 21.25
CA PHE A 5 6.53 -4.99 19.88
C PHE A 5 5.76 -3.68 19.60
N ILE A 6 4.91 -3.25 20.55
CA ILE A 6 3.99 -2.14 20.39
C ILE A 6 4.11 -1.13 21.54
N ARG A 7 3.64 0.10 21.30
CA ARG A 7 3.67 1.19 22.29
C ARG A 7 2.37 2.01 22.25
N PRO A 8 1.98 2.66 23.37
CA PRO A 8 0.96 3.68 23.34
C PRO A 8 1.25 4.72 22.25
N GLY A 9 0.21 5.11 21.49
CA GLY A 9 0.30 6.02 20.37
C GLY A 9 0.54 5.33 19.01
N ASP A 10 0.96 4.07 18.97
CA ASP A 10 1.11 3.33 17.72
C ASP A 10 -0.23 3.24 16.99
N ARG A 11 -0.18 3.47 15.67
CA ARG A 11 -1.36 3.36 14.81
C ARG A 11 -1.73 1.90 14.63
N ILE A 12 -3.03 1.63 14.66
CA ILE A 12 -3.59 0.31 14.39
C ILE A 12 -4.61 0.36 13.23
N GLU A 13 -4.69 -0.74 12.50
CA GLU A 13 -5.74 -1.03 11.53
C GLU A 13 -6.52 -2.23 12.03
N ILE A 14 -7.85 -2.12 12.05
CA ILE A 14 -8.78 -3.07 12.65
C ILE A 14 -9.67 -3.64 11.55
N GLN A 15 -9.74 -4.96 11.42
CA GLN A 15 -10.61 -5.66 10.45
C GLN A 15 -11.39 -6.76 11.16
N ALA A 16 -12.68 -6.90 10.87
CA ALA A 16 -13.47 -8.01 11.40
C ALA A 16 -12.93 -9.36 10.89
N VAL A 17 -12.90 -10.38 11.77
CA VAL A 17 -12.33 -11.70 11.45
C VAL A 17 -13.04 -12.37 10.29
N GLU A 18 -14.37 -12.33 10.24
CA GLU A 18 -15.16 -12.88 9.13
C GLU A 18 -14.75 -12.31 7.77
N GLN A 19 -14.42 -10.99 7.73
CA GLN A 19 -13.96 -10.32 6.53
C GLN A 19 -12.50 -10.63 6.20
N ALA A 20 -11.68 -10.93 7.21
CA ALA A 20 -10.27 -11.26 7.05
C ALA A 20 -10.06 -12.68 6.47
N ILE A 21 -10.94 -13.63 6.79
CA ILE A 21 -10.86 -15.03 6.36
C ILE A 21 -11.32 -15.19 4.90
N LEU A 22 -12.33 -14.43 4.47
CA LEU A 22 -12.92 -14.55 3.13
C LEU A 22 -12.04 -14.03 1.98
N GLY A 23 -10.86 -13.46 2.27
CA GLY A 23 -9.78 -13.21 1.29
C GLY A 23 -10.10 -12.28 0.11
N GLY A 24 -11.29 -11.70 0.05
CA GLY A 24 -11.69 -10.79 -1.02
C GLY A 24 -11.12 -9.38 -0.82
N ALA A 25 -10.14 -9.00 -1.61
CA ALA A 25 -9.43 -7.72 -1.49
C ALA A 25 -10.30 -6.46 -1.77
N ALA A 26 -11.50 -6.61 -2.30
CA ALA A 26 -12.24 -5.51 -2.91
C ALA A 26 -13.15 -4.71 -1.96
N ASN A 27 -13.50 -5.19 -0.76
CA ASN A 27 -14.49 -4.47 0.09
C ASN A 27 -14.31 -4.67 1.60
N GLN A 28 -13.09 -4.90 2.08
CA GLN A 28 -12.83 -5.06 3.50
C GLN A 28 -12.79 -3.68 4.17
N LYS A 29 -13.84 -3.35 4.91
CA LYS A 29 -13.87 -2.12 5.72
C LYS A 29 -12.86 -2.24 6.86
N ALA A 30 -11.72 -1.58 6.70
CA ALA A 30 -10.71 -1.46 7.75
C ALA A 30 -10.93 -0.15 8.50
N TYR A 31 -10.89 -0.21 9.81
CA TYR A 31 -10.96 0.96 10.68
C TYR A 31 -9.56 1.32 11.15
N THR A 32 -9.30 2.59 11.33
CA THR A 32 -8.01 3.07 11.86
C THR A 32 -8.21 3.62 13.26
N SER A 33 -7.30 3.27 14.17
CA SER A 33 -7.25 3.80 15.52
C SER A 33 -5.80 3.90 16.04
N LYS A 34 -5.63 4.12 17.33
CA LYS A 34 -4.33 4.15 18.02
C LYS A 34 -4.42 3.41 19.35
N ILE A 35 -3.31 2.82 19.76
CA ILE A 35 -3.17 2.27 21.12
C ILE A 35 -3.22 3.44 22.11
N TYR A 36 -4.10 3.32 23.10
CA TYR A 36 -4.19 4.28 24.20
C TYR A 36 -3.26 3.88 25.33
N ASP A 37 -3.37 2.63 25.82
CA ASP A 37 -2.51 2.07 26.86
C ASP A 37 -2.34 0.56 26.71
N ILE A 38 -1.32 0.00 27.35
CA ILE A 38 -1.03 -1.44 27.44
C ILE A 38 -1.12 -1.83 28.89
N LEU A 39 -2.16 -2.59 29.25
CA LEU A 39 -2.44 -2.94 30.63
C LEU A 39 -1.56 -4.09 31.14
N ASP A 40 -1.38 -5.10 30.29
CA ASP A 40 -0.53 -6.28 30.55
C ASP A 40 -0.13 -6.99 29.23
N ASP A 41 0.35 -8.23 29.30
CA ASP A 41 0.80 -8.98 28.12
C ASP A 41 -0.33 -9.48 27.21
N GLU A 42 -1.59 -9.42 27.65
CA GLU A 42 -2.76 -9.88 26.89
C GLU A 42 -3.81 -8.81 26.67
N ARG A 43 -3.78 -7.69 27.44
CA ARG A 43 -4.82 -6.66 27.39
C ARG A 43 -4.26 -5.29 27.08
N LEU A 44 -4.98 -4.59 26.19
CA LEU A 44 -4.68 -3.22 25.82
C LEU A 44 -5.94 -2.40 25.65
N GLU A 45 -5.79 -1.10 25.78
CA GLU A 45 -6.83 -0.11 25.49
C GLU A 45 -6.51 0.60 24.18
N ILE A 46 -7.52 0.79 23.36
CA ILE A 46 -7.42 1.56 22.13
C ILE A 46 -8.43 2.70 22.09
N LEU A 47 -8.11 3.75 21.37
CA LEU A 47 -9.10 4.76 21.06
C LEU A 47 -10.23 4.15 20.22
N MET A 48 -11.48 4.53 20.47
CA MET A 48 -12.60 4.10 19.63
C MET A 48 -12.39 4.64 18.21
N PRO A 49 -12.50 3.80 17.16
CA PRO A 49 -12.31 4.24 15.79
C PRO A 49 -13.32 5.30 15.39
N MET A 50 -12.93 6.17 14.45
CA MET A 50 -13.79 7.24 13.94
C MET A 50 -13.84 7.18 12.41
N ASP A 51 -14.99 7.56 11.85
CA ASP A 51 -15.17 7.85 10.42
C ASP A 51 -15.56 9.32 10.29
N GLY A 52 -14.59 10.16 9.93
CA GLY A 52 -14.71 11.62 10.05
C GLY A 52 -14.95 12.02 11.52
N THR A 53 -16.12 12.57 11.83
CA THR A 53 -16.52 13.00 13.19
C THR A 53 -17.38 11.96 13.92
N LYS A 54 -17.75 10.85 13.30
CA LYS A 54 -18.61 9.82 13.89
C LYS A 54 -17.81 8.72 14.53
N LEU A 55 -18.13 8.36 15.77
CA LEU A 55 -17.59 7.18 16.43
C LEU A 55 -18.12 5.90 15.77
N ILE A 56 -17.25 4.94 15.57
CA ILE A 56 -17.60 3.62 15.07
C ILE A 56 -17.70 2.69 16.27
N LEU A 57 -18.94 2.26 16.54
CA LEU A 57 -19.23 1.36 17.65
C LEU A 57 -18.95 -0.08 17.19
N LEU A 58 -17.75 -0.58 17.48
CA LEU A 58 -17.44 -1.99 17.29
C LEU A 58 -18.14 -2.83 18.35
N PRO A 59 -18.78 -3.97 18.00
CA PRO A 59 -19.44 -4.87 18.94
C PRO A 59 -18.50 -5.35 20.05
N VAL A 60 -19.01 -5.38 21.29
CA VAL A 60 -18.40 -6.13 22.40
C VAL A 60 -18.53 -7.62 22.08
N ASP A 61 -17.58 -8.42 22.51
CA ASP A 61 -17.38 -9.85 22.16
C ASP A 61 -17.06 -10.12 20.69
N GLY A 62 -16.96 -9.05 19.87
CA GLY A 62 -16.51 -9.17 18.48
C GLY A 62 -15.02 -9.49 18.38
N GLU A 63 -14.68 -10.36 17.42
CA GLU A 63 -13.28 -10.71 17.12
C GLU A 63 -12.78 -9.96 15.90
N TYR A 64 -11.56 -9.43 16.02
CA TYR A 64 -10.93 -8.56 15.02
C TYR A 64 -9.48 -8.95 14.80
N ARG A 65 -9.01 -8.79 13.59
CA ARG A 65 -7.59 -8.76 13.29
C ARG A 65 -7.06 -7.35 13.45
N PHE A 66 -6.10 -7.15 14.33
CA PHE A 66 -5.38 -5.90 14.47
C PHE A 66 -4.04 -5.97 13.74
N CYS A 67 -3.75 -4.93 12.96
CA CYS A 67 -2.45 -4.70 12.36
C CYS A 67 -1.82 -3.46 12.99
N PHE A 68 -0.72 -3.63 13.70
CA PHE A 68 0.02 -2.58 14.39
C PHE A 68 1.10 -2.00 13.48
N TYR A 69 1.13 -0.68 13.37
CA TYR A 69 2.15 0.06 12.63
C TYR A 69 3.16 0.60 13.62
N THR A 70 4.28 -0.05 13.76
CA THR A 70 5.32 0.28 14.75
C THR A 70 6.61 0.75 14.08
N GLY A 71 7.51 1.37 14.85
CA GLY A 71 8.85 1.73 14.34
C GLY A 71 9.71 0.53 13.92
N LYS A 72 9.37 -0.70 14.38
CA LYS A 72 10.08 -1.95 14.04
C LYS A 72 9.44 -2.71 12.88
N GLY A 73 8.32 -2.21 12.33
CA GLY A 73 7.59 -2.84 11.23
C GLY A 73 6.12 -3.05 11.54
N LEU A 74 5.48 -3.94 10.76
CA LEU A 74 4.09 -4.33 10.97
C LEU A 74 4.03 -5.60 11.80
N TYR A 75 3.09 -5.62 12.75
CA TYR A 75 2.74 -6.79 13.53
C TYR A 75 1.24 -7.00 13.47
N GLN A 76 0.79 -8.23 13.68
CA GLN A 76 -0.63 -8.57 13.74
C GLN A 76 -0.93 -9.53 14.88
N CYS A 77 -2.16 -9.48 15.37
CA CYS A 77 -2.76 -10.52 16.21
C CYS A 77 -4.28 -10.47 16.06
N PHE A 78 -4.95 -11.51 16.58
CA PHE A 78 -6.39 -11.51 16.77
C PHE A 78 -6.72 -11.02 18.16
N ILE A 79 -7.80 -10.23 18.25
CA ILE A 79 -8.21 -9.52 19.46
C ILE A 79 -9.73 -9.61 19.58
N ARG A 80 -10.20 -9.83 20.81
CA ARG A 80 -11.60 -9.68 21.20
C ARG A 80 -11.79 -8.35 21.92
N ILE A 81 -12.83 -7.61 21.57
CA ILE A 81 -13.24 -6.43 22.31
C ILE A 81 -14.08 -6.89 23.50
N THR A 82 -13.60 -6.65 24.73
CA THR A 82 -14.27 -7.11 25.96
C THR A 82 -15.13 -6.04 26.59
N ASP A 83 -14.82 -4.76 26.37
CA ASP A 83 -15.61 -3.66 26.92
C ASP A 83 -15.43 -2.37 26.08
N ARG A 84 -16.34 -1.43 26.27
CA ARG A 84 -16.26 -0.08 25.73
C ARG A 84 -16.77 0.93 26.77
N TYR A 85 -15.99 1.95 27.02
CA TYR A 85 -16.29 2.93 28.04
C TYR A 85 -15.70 4.30 27.72
N LYS A 86 -16.05 5.27 28.56
CA LYS A 86 -15.52 6.62 28.45
C LYS A 86 -14.67 6.93 29.70
N SER A 87 -13.42 7.32 29.50
CA SER A 87 -12.51 7.77 30.56
C SER A 87 -11.87 9.08 30.13
N ASN A 88 -11.75 10.04 31.05
CA ASN A 88 -11.13 11.36 30.82
C ASN A 88 -11.60 12.04 29.52
N ASN A 89 -12.90 11.95 29.22
CA ASN A 89 -13.53 12.48 28.02
C ASN A 89 -13.11 11.78 26.68
N VAL A 90 -12.43 10.64 26.75
CA VAL A 90 -12.01 9.81 25.62
C VAL A 90 -12.82 8.52 25.61
N TYR A 91 -13.28 8.10 24.43
CA TYR A 91 -13.96 6.82 24.25
C TYR A 91 -12.93 5.72 23.94
N LEU A 92 -12.94 4.69 24.76
CA LEU A 92 -11.97 3.59 24.74
C LEU A 92 -12.67 2.25 24.46
N LEU A 93 -11.92 1.33 23.89
CA LEU A 93 -12.23 -0.08 23.78
C LEU A 93 -11.20 -0.86 24.59
N LEU A 94 -11.69 -1.71 25.51
CA LEU A 94 -10.85 -2.69 26.19
C LEU A 94 -10.75 -3.92 25.28
N CYS A 95 -9.54 -4.34 25.04
CA CYS A 95 -9.20 -5.38 24.07
C CYS A 95 -8.36 -6.48 24.73
N GLU A 96 -8.72 -7.73 24.47
CA GLU A 96 -8.00 -8.92 24.92
C GLU A 96 -7.45 -9.67 23.70
N MET A 97 -6.16 -10.03 23.74
CA MET A 97 -5.52 -10.81 22.67
C MET A 97 -6.00 -12.26 22.71
N THR A 98 -6.44 -12.74 21.53
CA THR A 98 -6.86 -14.14 21.35
C THR A 98 -5.83 -14.97 20.59
N SER A 99 -4.75 -14.33 20.12
CA SER A 99 -3.59 -14.98 19.50
C SER A 99 -2.28 -14.26 19.85
N PRO A 100 -1.13 -14.94 19.74
CA PRO A 100 0.17 -14.29 19.84
C PRO A 100 0.33 -13.16 18.83
N ILE A 101 1.16 -12.16 19.18
CA ILE A 101 1.56 -11.10 18.25
C ILE A 101 2.62 -11.64 17.29
N GLU A 102 2.42 -11.46 16.00
CA GLU A 102 3.29 -11.98 14.95
C GLU A 102 3.75 -10.84 14.02
N LYS A 103 4.95 -10.98 13.46
CA LYS A 103 5.41 -10.07 12.41
C LYS A 103 4.56 -10.23 11.16
N TYR A 104 4.02 -9.12 10.65
CA TYR A 104 3.12 -9.12 9.50
C TYR A 104 3.79 -8.52 8.27
N GLN A 105 3.90 -9.33 7.22
CA GLN A 105 4.36 -8.89 5.91
C GLN A 105 3.19 -8.89 4.93
N ARG A 106 2.56 -7.72 4.74
CA ARG A 106 1.39 -7.60 3.84
C ARG A 106 1.76 -7.29 2.38
N ARG A 107 3.02 -6.95 2.12
CA ARG A 107 3.47 -6.64 0.76
C ARG A 107 4.11 -7.88 0.16
N GLU A 108 3.54 -8.34 -0.93
CA GLU A 108 4.10 -9.42 -1.72
C GLU A 108 5.40 -8.99 -2.44
N TYR A 109 5.42 -7.73 -2.92
CA TYR A 109 6.57 -7.18 -3.65
C TYR A 109 7.19 -6.00 -2.91
N TYR A 110 8.51 -5.92 -2.95
CA TYR A 110 9.26 -4.75 -2.53
C TYR A 110 8.92 -3.55 -3.43
N ARG A 111 8.86 -2.35 -2.85
CA ARG A 111 8.61 -1.09 -3.56
C ARG A 111 9.86 -0.25 -3.59
N TYR A 112 10.27 0.13 -4.78
CA TYR A 112 11.41 0.99 -5.02
C TYR A 112 10.94 2.40 -5.35
N ALA A 113 11.38 3.39 -4.55
CA ALA A 113 11.12 4.80 -4.82
C ALA A 113 11.99 5.26 -6.00
N CYS A 114 11.37 5.82 -7.02
CA CYS A 114 12.05 6.21 -8.26
C CYS A 114 11.37 7.42 -8.89
N THR A 115 12.01 7.94 -9.93
CA THR A 115 11.47 9.03 -10.76
C THR A 115 11.60 8.60 -12.21
N LEU A 116 10.50 8.06 -12.80
CA LEU A 116 10.49 7.57 -14.18
C LEU A 116 9.38 8.24 -14.98
N PRO A 117 9.62 8.62 -16.24
CA PRO A 117 8.56 9.08 -17.11
C PRO A 117 7.49 8.02 -17.33
N LEU A 118 6.24 8.45 -17.36
CA LEU A 118 5.08 7.59 -17.61
C LEU A 118 4.17 8.26 -18.64
N ARG A 119 3.55 7.46 -19.48
CA ARG A 119 2.40 7.85 -20.29
C ARG A 119 1.22 6.96 -19.98
N THR A 120 0.04 7.57 -19.87
CA THR A 120 -1.20 6.87 -19.48
C THR A 120 -2.36 7.32 -20.35
N ARG A 121 -3.32 6.44 -20.55
CA ARG A 121 -4.64 6.75 -21.12
C ARG A 121 -5.67 5.71 -20.72
N ASP A 122 -6.94 6.05 -20.91
CA ASP A 122 -8.00 5.08 -20.81
C ASP A 122 -7.83 3.96 -21.85
N LEU A 123 -8.27 2.76 -21.51
CA LEU A 123 -8.35 1.64 -22.45
C LEU A 123 -9.58 1.83 -23.37
N MET A 124 -9.44 1.40 -24.61
CA MET A 124 -10.58 1.22 -25.50
C MET A 124 -11.26 -0.13 -25.19
N ASP A 125 -12.55 -0.28 -25.54
CA ASP A 125 -13.32 -1.50 -25.28
C ASP A 125 -12.65 -2.76 -25.86
N GLU A 126 -12.03 -2.64 -27.05
CA GLU A 126 -11.28 -3.74 -27.66
C GLU A 126 -10.04 -4.12 -26.87
N GLU A 127 -9.32 -3.13 -26.34
CA GLU A 127 -8.12 -3.34 -25.54
C GLU A 127 -8.47 -3.92 -24.17
N LEU A 128 -9.60 -3.52 -23.59
CA LEU A 128 -10.11 -4.07 -22.34
C LEU A 128 -10.40 -5.56 -22.47
N ARG A 129 -11.12 -5.95 -23.52
CA ARG A 129 -11.38 -7.36 -23.82
C ARG A 129 -10.11 -8.16 -24.08
N ALA A 130 -9.15 -7.59 -24.84
CA ALA A 130 -7.86 -8.22 -25.09
C ALA A 130 -7.04 -8.38 -23.80
N ALA A 131 -7.14 -7.44 -22.86
CA ALA A 131 -6.48 -7.54 -21.55
C ALA A 131 -7.06 -8.68 -20.69
N GLU A 132 -8.37 -8.88 -20.70
CA GLU A 132 -9.05 -9.99 -20.02
C GLU A 132 -8.60 -11.36 -20.58
N GLU A 133 -8.32 -11.42 -21.88
CA GLU A 133 -7.79 -12.64 -22.56
C GLU A 133 -6.26 -12.79 -22.44
N HIS A 134 -5.56 -11.92 -21.70
CA HIS A 134 -4.09 -11.86 -21.63
C HIS A 134 -3.39 -11.65 -22.99
N LYS A 135 -4.07 -10.98 -23.93
CA LYS A 135 -3.58 -10.69 -25.30
C LYS A 135 -3.44 -9.18 -25.53
N PHE A 136 -3.30 -8.41 -24.47
CA PHE A 136 -3.21 -6.96 -24.57
C PHE A 136 -2.10 -6.51 -25.51
N ARG A 137 -2.46 -5.64 -26.43
CA ARG A 137 -1.56 -4.89 -27.29
C ARG A 137 -2.03 -3.45 -27.36
N MET A 138 -1.16 -2.54 -26.98
CA MET A 138 -1.51 -1.13 -26.98
C MET A 138 -1.68 -0.59 -28.40
N ARG A 139 -2.79 0.11 -28.65
CA ARG A 139 -3.04 0.78 -29.94
C ARG A 139 -2.16 2.00 -30.09
N ILE A 140 -1.40 2.04 -31.16
CA ILE A 140 -0.46 3.13 -31.48
C ILE A 140 -1.21 4.36 -31.98
N GLY A 141 -0.67 5.57 -31.70
CA GLY A 141 -1.17 6.82 -32.27
C GLY A 141 -2.30 7.48 -31.47
N LEU A 142 -2.75 6.89 -30.36
CA LEU A 142 -3.73 7.55 -29.48
C LEU A 142 -3.03 8.54 -28.51
N PRO A 143 -3.68 9.66 -28.18
CA PRO A 143 -3.13 10.63 -27.24
C PRO A 143 -2.98 10.01 -25.84
N MET A 144 -1.87 10.33 -25.20
CA MET A 144 -1.56 9.84 -23.84
C MET A 144 -1.20 11.02 -22.94
N ALA A 145 -1.72 11.00 -21.72
CA ALA A 145 -1.32 11.93 -20.68
C ALA A 145 0.10 11.61 -20.20
N LYS A 146 0.89 12.64 -19.91
CA LYS A 146 2.21 12.50 -19.30
C LYS A 146 2.06 12.45 -17.78
N GLY A 147 2.79 11.55 -17.16
CA GLY A 147 2.89 11.39 -15.71
C GLY A 147 4.30 11.01 -15.28
N GLN A 148 4.46 10.79 -14.00
CA GLN A 148 5.71 10.42 -13.37
C GLN A 148 5.49 9.30 -12.36
N ILE A 149 6.16 8.16 -12.55
CA ILE A 149 6.19 7.11 -11.54
C ILE A 149 7.03 7.60 -10.37
N VAL A 150 6.50 7.43 -9.15
CA VAL A 150 7.16 7.80 -7.90
C VAL A 150 7.56 6.60 -7.05
N ASP A 151 6.93 5.45 -7.25
CA ASP A 151 7.44 4.14 -6.83
C ASP A 151 6.94 3.02 -7.75
N ILE A 152 7.71 1.94 -7.82
CA ILE A 152 7.44 0.76 -8.64
C ILE A 152 7.67 -0.52 -7.83
N SER A 153 6.89 -1.55 -8.12
CA SER A 153 7.02 -2.90 -7.56
C SER A 153 6.65 -3.96 -8.60
N GLY A 154 6.90 -5.23 -8.31
CA GLY A 154 6.45 -6.33 -9.17
C GLY A 154 4.93 -6.43 -9.34
N GLY A 155 4.15 -5.81 -8.46
CA GLY A 155 2.67 -5.83 -8.48
C GLY A 155 2.02 -4.54 -9.01
N GLY A 156 2.78 -3.46 -9.22
CA GLY A 156 2.19 -2.18 -9.64
C GLY A 156 3.07 -0.97 -9.42
N ILE A 157 2.48 0.19 -9.67
CA ILE A 157 3.15 1.49 -9.55
C ILE A 157 2.31 2.48 -8.73
N ARG A 158 2.99 3.49 -8.21
CA ARG A 158 2.40 4.74 -7.77
C ARG A 158 2.91 5.85 -8.69
N PHE A 159 2.02 6.66 -9.21
CA PHE A 159 2.38 7.74 -10.13
C PHE A 159 1.60 9.02 -9.87
N VAL A 160 2.13 10.13 -10.38
CA VAL A 160 1.50 11.44 -10.37
C VAL A 160 1.26 11.89 -11.80
N ALA A 161 0.06 12.42 -12.09
CA ALA A 161 -0.32 12.94 -13.39
C ALA A 161 -1.38 14.05 -13.25
N PRO A 162 -1.52 14.95 -14.26
CA PRO A 162 -2.55 16.00 -14.26
C PRO A 162 -3.96 15.47 -14.55
N VAL A 163 -4.09 14.21 -14.95
CA VAL A 163 -5.38 13.55 -15.22
C VAL A 163 -5.84 12.82 -14.00
N ARG A 164 -7.13 12.95 -13.66
CA ARG A 164 -7.77 12.21 -12.58
C ARG A 164 -8.41 10.95 -13.14
N TYR A 165 -7.97 9.78 -12.66
CA TYR A 165 -8.58 8.49 -12.96
C TYR A 165 -9.38 8.00 -11.75
N GLU A 166 -10.59 7.50 -11.98
CA GLU A 166 -11.43 6.97 -10.91
C GLU A 166 -10.94 5.59 -10.42
N ALA A 167 -11.13 5.30 -9.13
CA ALA A 167 -10.81 3.99 -8.57
C ALA A 167 -11.63 2.88 -9.25
N GLY A 168 -10.99 1.75 -9.55
CA GLY A 168 -11.57 0.64 -10.29
C GLY A 168 -11.35 0.70 -11.81
N LEU A 169 -11.05 1.87 -12.38
CA LEU A 169 -10.78 2.02 -13.81
C LEU A 169 -9.51 1.27 -14.21
N GLN A 170 -9.54 0.60 -15.36
CA GLN A 170 -8.35 0.04 -16.00
C GLN A 170 -7.78 1.03 -17.02
N ILE A 171 -6.47 1.25 -16.97
CA ILE A 171 -5.75 2.17 -17.86
C ILE A 171 -4.56 1.51 -18.53
N ALA A 172 -4.19 2.01 -19.70
CA ALA A 172 -2.93 1.69 -20.35
C ALA A 172 -1.78 2.47 -19.71
N LEU A 173 -0.69 1.78 -19.46
CA LEU A 173 0.55 2.30 -18.88
C LEU A 173 1.69 2.07 -19.87
N CYS A 174 2.46 3.14 -20.18
CA CYS A 174 3.63 3.04 -21.04
C CYS A 174 4.82 3.74 -20.36
N PHE A 175 5.87 2.98 -20.07
CA PHE A 175 7.11 3.47 -19.47
C PHE A 175 8.29 2.61 -19.92
N SER A 176 9.52 3.07 -19.69
CA SER A 176 10.73 2.32 -19.99
C SER A 176 11.55 2.07 -18.74
N LEU A 177 12.22 0.91 -18.68
CA LEU A 177 13.18 0.56 -17.64
C LEU A 177 14.55 0.23 -18.28
N ASN A 178 15.61 0.61 -17.59
CA ASN A 178 16.96 0.20 -17.99
C ASN A 178 17.28 -1.19 -17.42
N VAL A 179 17.10 -2.22 -18.24
CA VAL A 179 17.37 -3.60 -17.86
C VAL A 179 18.67 -4.05 -18.55
N HIS A 180 19.69 -4.43 -17.78
CA HIS A 180 21.02 -4.80 -18.27
C HIS A 180 21.68 -3.76 -19.20
N GLY A 181 21.51 -2.48 -18.90
CA GLY A 181 22.09 -1.38 -19.69
C GLY A 181 21.32 -1.09 -21.00
N ARG A 182 20.17 -1.71 -21.22
CA ARG A 182 19.29 -1.46 -22.37
C ARG A 182 17.96 -0.87 -21.89
N GLU A 183 17.51 0.14 -22.58
CA GLU A 183 16.18 0.71 -22.35
C GLU A 183 15.12 -0.21 -22.96
N MET A 184 14.28 -0.78 -22.10
CA MET A 184 13.21 -1.71 -22.48
C MET A 184 11.86 -1.03 -22.26
N PRO A 185 11.02 -0.91 -23.30
CA PRO A 185 9.68 -0.36 -23.17
C PRO A 185 8.73 -1.40 -22.57
N TYR A 186 7.83 -0.92 -21.72
CA TYR A 186 6.74 -1.69 -21.11
C TYR A 186 5.40 -1.06 -21.48
N GLU A 187 4.51 -1.86 -21.98
CA GLU A 187 3.12 -1.55 -22.26
C GLU A 187 2.25 -2.48 -21.44
N LEU A 188 1.65 -1.97 -20.36
CA LEU A 188 0.91 -2.77 -19.40
C LEU A 188 -0.49 -2.21 -19.18
N VAL A 189 -1.36 -3.05 -18.64
CA VAL A 189 -2.65 -2.64 -18.12
C VAL A 189 -2.58 -2.62 -16.59
N GLY A 190 -3.12 -1.55 -16.02
CA GLY A 190 -3.22 -1.44 -14.59
C GLY A 190 -4.59 -0.94 -14.14
N GLN A 191 -5.07 -1.48 -13.01
CA GLN A 191 -6.28 -1.04 -12.36
C GLN A 191 -5.95 0.03 -11.31
N ILE A 192 -6.65 1.14 -11.36
CA ILE A 192 -6.56 2.21 -10.36
C ILE A 192 -7.14 1.69 -9.03
N LEU A 193 -6.32 1.62 -8.01
CA LEU A 193 -6.74 1.25 -6.65
C LEU A 193 -7.22 2.46 -5.85
N SER A 194 -6.58 3.61 -6.06
CA SER A 194 -6.96 4.88 -5.42
C SER A 194 -6.40 6.06 -6.19
N CYS A 195 -7.11 7.19 -6.11
CA CYS A 195 -6.69 8.48 -6.61
C CYS A 195 -6.85 9.52 -5.50
N ARG A 196 -5.86 10.39 -5.32
CA ARG A 196 -5.88 11.51 -4.36
C ARG A 196 -5.29 12.74 -5.03
N GLU A 197 -5.80 13.92 -4.69
CA GLU A 197 -5.15 15.14 -5.08
C GLU A 197 -3.76 15.26 -4.44
N ASN A 198 -2.78 15.71 -5.21
CA ASN A 198 -1.42 15.87 -4.71
C ASN A 198 -1.35 17.13 -3.83
N GLU A 199 -1.03 16.96 -2.55
CA GLU A 199 -0.99 18.06 -1.58
C GLU A 199 0.09 19.10 -1.89
N VAL A 200 1.15 18.70 -2.60
CA VAL A 200 2.30 19.56 -2.93
C VAL A 200 2.10 20.27 -4.28
N ARG A 201 1.53 19.59 -5.26
CA ARG A 201 1.35 20.08 -6.62
C ARG A 201 -0.13 20.17 -6.97
N ARG A 202 -0.71 21.36 -6.86
CA ARG A 202 -2.12 21.59 -7.20
C ARG A 202 -2.40 21.24 -8.66
N GLY A 203 -3.50 20.55 -8.91
CA GLY A 203 -3.89 20.10 -10.25
C GLY A 203 -3.21 18.81 -10.72
N GLU A 204 -2.38 18.20 -9.89
CA GLU A 204 -1.87 16.85 -10.10
C GLU A 204 -2.53 15.85 -9.14
N PHE A 205 -2.66 14.60 -9.58
CA PHE A 205 -3.28 13.52 -8.82
C PHE A 205 -2.29 12.38 -8.63
N GLU A 206 -2.19 11.91 -7.39
CA GLU A 206 -1.45 10.69 -7.04
C GLU A 206 -2.37 9.47 -7.21
N HIS A 207 -1.92 8.50 -8.00
CA HIS A 207 -2.62 7.26 -8.27
C HIS A 207 -1.83 6.06 -7.77
N ARG A 208 -2.54 5.09 -7.20
CA ARG A 208 -2.00 3.76 -6.91
C ARG A 208 -2.62 2.78 -7.88
N VAL A 209 -1.77 2.02 -8.54
CA VAL A 209 -2.17 1.11 -9.63
C VAL A 209 -1.62 -0.27 -9.39
N MET A 210 -2.47 -1.26 -9.58
CA MET A 210 -2.10 -2.68 -9.62
C MET A 210 -2.02 -3.13 -11.09
N PHE A 211 -0.97 -3.83 -11.48
CA PHE A 211 -0.89 -4.46 -12.79
C PHE A 211 -1.89 -5.62 -12.89
N THR A 212 -2.75 -5.61 -13.91
CA THR A 212 -3.78 -6.63 -14.11
C THR A 212 -3.42 -7.64 -15.19
N ALA A 213 -2.69 -7.22 -16.22
CA ALA A 213 -2.25 -8.07 -17.33
C ALA A 213 -0.74 -7.91 -17.54
N VAL A 214 0.05 -8.50 -16.64
CA VAL A 214 1.52 -8.54 -16.73
C VAL A 214 1.97 -9.99 -16.87
N GLU A 215 2.76 -10.27 -17.90
CA GLU A 215 3.37 -11.59 -18.08
C GLU A 215 4.42 -11.87 -17.00
N ASN A 216 4.59 -13.12 -16.60
CA ASN A 216 5.57 -13.51 -15.58
C ASN A 216 6.98 -13.03 -15.94
N LYS A 217 7.39 -13.12 -17.20
CA LYS A 217 8.67 -12.62 -17.68
C LYS A 217 8.84 -11.12 -17.46
N GLN A 218 7.83 -10.32 -17.82
CA GLN A 218 7.85 -8.87 -17.60
C GLN A 218 7.91 -8.53 -16.13
N ARG A 219 7.17 -9.25 -15.28
CA ARG A 219 7.19 -9.08 -13.82
C ARG A 219 8.58 -9.37 -13.24
N GLU A 220 9.21 -10.45 -13.66
CA GLU A 220 10.58 -10.81 -13.25
C GLU A 220 11.60 -9.75 -13.68
N GLU A 221 11.48 -9.22 -14.89
CA GLU A 221 12.33 -8.13 -15.38
C GLU A 221 12.17 -6.85 -14.56
N ILE A 222 10.93 -6.47 -14.19
CA ILE A 222 10.64 -5.34 -13.31
C ILE A 222 11.26 -5.56 -11.93
N ILE A 223 11.10 -6.74 -11.35
CA ILE A 223 11.67 -7.09 -10.03
C ILE A 223 13.20 -7.02 -10.10
N ARG A 224 13.81 -7.54 -11.15
CA ARG A 224 15.27 -7.49 -11.36
C ARG A 224 15.77 -6.05 -11.47
N TYR A 225 15.10 -5.22 -12.27
CA TYR A 225 15.40 -3.78 -12.36
C TYR A 225 15.39 -3.13 -10.96
N ILE A 226 14.37 -3.40 -10.16
CA ILE A 226 14.25 -2.84 -8.80
C ILE A 226 15.46 -3.22 -7.94
N PHE A 227 15.87 -4.50 -7.95
CA PHE A 227 17.03 -4.96 -7.18
C PHE A 227 18.35 -4.37 -7.69
N GLU A 228 18.50 -4.18 -9.00
CA GLU A 228 19.70 -3.56 -9.57
C GLU A 228 19.81 -2.08 -9.17
N GLU A 229 18.72 -1.32 -9.25
CA GLU A 229 18.69 0.09 -8.87
C GLU A 229 18.86 0.29 -7.36
N GLU A 230 18.24 -0.53 -6.53
CA GLU A 230 18.44 -0.54 -5.07
C GLU A 230 19.91 -0.78 -4.72
N ARG A 231 20.56 -1.71 -5.39
CA ARG A 231 21.98 -2.02 -5.20
C ARG A 231 22.88 -0.84 -5.60
N LYS A 232 22.53 -0.15 -6.71
CA LYS A 232 23.23 1.07 -7.15
C LYS A 232 23.06 2.21 -6.15
N SER A 233 21.84 2.42 -5.64
CA SER A 233 21.53 3.46 -4.64
C SER A 233 22.35 3.25 -3.36
N ARG A 234 22.34 2.04 -2.80
CA ARG A 234 23.10 1.71 -1.59
C ARG A 234 24.60 1.93 -1.76
N ARG A 235 25.16 1.59 -2.93
CA ARG A 235 26.58 1.84 -3.21
C ARG A 235 26.90 3.34 -3.23
N ARG A 236 26.05 4.17 -3.86
CA ARG A 236 26.21 5.63 -3.90
C ARG A 236 26.15 6.24 -2.49
N GLU A 237 25.19 5.83 -1.67
CA GLU A 237 25.05 6.29 -0.29
C GLU A 237 26.26 5.89 0.58
N SER A 238 26.76 4.66 0.43
CA SER A 238 27.95 4.20 1.14
C SER A 238 29.20 5.00 0.75
N THR A 239 29.36 5.32 -0.55
CA THR A 239 30.49 6.12 -1.03
C THR A 239 30.38 7.58 -0.53
N ALA A 240 29.19 8.17 -0.54
CA ALA A 240 28.97 9.52 -0.03
C ALA A 240 29.32 9.62 1.47
N ARG A 241 28.85 8.67 2.29
CA ARG A 241 29.18 8.63 3.73
C ARG A 241 30.67 8.47 4.03
N LEU A 242 31.41 7.79 3.15
CA LEU A 242 32.87 7.64 3.31
C LEU A 242 33.62 8.95 3.00
N LEU A 243 33.08 9.76 2.07
CA LEU A 243 33.66 11.08 1.74
C LEU A 243 33.36 12.11 2.83
N ASP A 244 32.15 12.13 3.38
CA ASP A 244 31.78 13.05 4.49
C ASP A 244 32.52 12.78 5.80
N ASN A 245 33.03 11.57 6.03
CA ASN A 245 33.81 11.22 7.22
C ASN A 245 35.32 11.52 7.07
N GLN A 246 35.76 12.07 5.93
CA GLN A 246 37.17 12.43 5.67
C GLN A 246 37.45 13.96 5.71
N GLU A 247 36.37 14.75 5.92
CA GLU A 247 36.44 16.19 6.22
C GLU A 247 36.26 16.43 7.73
#